data_7b4f43018ffd19fc879ec6eb80800eb5
#
_entry.id   7b4f43018ffd19fc879ec6eb80800eb5
#
_cell.length_a   1.000
_cell.length_b   1.000
_cell.length_c   1.000
_cell.angle_alpha   90.00
_cell.angle_beta   90.00
_cell.angle_gamma   90.00
#
_symmetry.space_group_name_H-M   'P 1'
#
loop_
_entity.id
_entity.type
_entity.pdbx_description
1 polymer ?
#
loop_
_entity_poly.entity_id
_entity_poly.type
_entity_poly.pdbx_seq_one_letter_code
_entity_poly.pdbx_strand_id
1 'polypeptide(L)' 'MSTRRSTRDDVIMFDIIPTLDQMDDYDVAAIADDVIGQYFSTTGAPYYVVDVDEDAYWAAVERHAIAH' A
#
# COMPACT_ATOMS: atom_id res chain seq x y z
N MET A 1 -5.05 -2.40 -10.24
CA MET A 1 -3.77 -2.09 -10.85
C MET A 1 -2.65 -2.54 -9.94
N SER A 2 -2.05 -3.67 -10.24
CA SER A 2 -1.06 -4.25 -9.33
C SER A 2 0.29 -4.29 -10.02
N THR A 3 1.16 -3.37 -9.66
CA THR A 3 2.55 -3.40 -10.10
C THR A 3 3.35 -4.14 -9.05
N ARG A 4 4.10 -5.15 -9.48
CA ARG A 4 4.97 -5.89 -8.57
C ARG A 4 6.16 -5.04 -8.17
N ARG A 5 6.44 -5.01 -6.87
CA ARG A 5 7.58 -4.29 -6.33
C ARG A 5 8.46 -5.26 -5.56
N SER A 6 9.75 -4.99 -5.56
CA SER A 6 10.71 -5.85 -4.86
C SER A 6 10.67 -5.69 -3.35
N THR A 7 10.24 -4.53 -2.86
CA THR A 7 10.19 -4.24 -1.43
C THR A 7 8.88 -3.56 -1.08
N ARG A 8 8.51 -3.68 0.20
CA ARG A 8 7.33 -3.01 0.75
C ARG A 8 7.47 -1.49 0.64
N ASP A 9 8.67 -0.97 0.87
CA ASP A 9 8.92 0.47 0.78
C ASP A 9 8.66 1.00 -0.63
N ASP A 10 8.98 0.24 -1.66
CA ASP A 10 8.69 0.64 -3.03
C ASP A 10 7.19 0.74 -3.28
N VAL A 11 6.39 -0.18 -2.74
CA VAL A 11 4.94 -0.09 -2.86
C VAL A 11 4.43 1.19 -2.18
N ILE A 12 4.92 1.48 -1.00
CA ILE A 12 4.52 2.68 -0.27
C ILE A 12 4.87 3.92 -1.09
N MET A 13 6.10 4.00 -1.58
CA MET A 13 6.60 5.19 -2.25
C MET A 13 5.95 5.42 -3.61
N PHE A 14 5.71 4.37 -4.39
CA PHE A 14 5.25 4.51 -5.77
C PHE A 14 3.76 4.24 -5.97
N ASP A 15 3.13 3.48 -5.08
CA ASP A 15 1.74 3.06 -5.24
C ASP A 15 0.80 3.70 -4.23
N ILE A 16 1.27 4.03 -3.03
CA ILE A 16 0.44 4.58 -1.96
C ILE A 16 0.61 6.10 -1.86
N ILE A 17 1.81 6.58 -1.64
CA ILE A 17 2.05 8.02 -1.43
C ILE A 17 1.51 8.89 -2.56
N PRO A 18 1.69 8.51 -3.86
CA PRO A 18 1.16 9.35 -4.95
C PRO A 18 -0.36 9.49 -4.97
N THR A 19 -1.09 8.61 -4.29
CA THR A 19 -2.56 8.70 -4.22
C THR A 19 -3.04 9.61 -3.11
N LEU A 20 -2.16 10.04 -2.21
CA LEU A 20 -2.49 10.87 -1.06
C LEU A 20 -2.11 12.32 -1.33
N ASP A 21 -3.05 13.23 -1.08
CA ASP A 21 -2.76 14.66 -1.27
C ASP A 21 -1.75 15.18 -0.26
N GLN A 22 -1.90 14.75 0.98
CA GLN A 22 -0.99 15.13 2.07
C GLN A 22 -0.70 13.89 2.91
N MET A 23 0.45 13.28 2.68
CA MET A 23 0.79 12.04 3.38
C MET A 23 0.89 12.21 4.90
N ASP A 24 1.14 13.42 5.38
CA ASP A 24 1.21 13.70 6.81
C ASP A 24 -0.15 13.56 7.51
N ASP A 25 -1.24 13.60 6.76
CA ASP A 25 -2.58 13.43 7.31
C ASP A 25 -2.97 11.97 7.48
N TYR A 26 -2.11 11.03 7.10
CA TYR A 26 -2.41 9.61 7.10
C TYR A 26 -1.28 8.82 7.74
N ASP A 27 -1.67 7.72 8.41
CA ASP A 27 -0.70 6.73 8.88
C ASP A 27 -0.37 5.79 7.71
N VAL A 28 0.60 6.20 6.91
CA VAL A 28 0.96 5.48 5.67
C VAL A 28 1.41 4.05 5.96
N ALA A 29 2.15 3.84 7.06
CA ALA A 29 2.61 2.50 7.42
C ALA A 29 1.43 1.57 7.75
N ALA A 30 0.41 2.08 8.43
CA ALA A 30 -0.78 1.29 8.76
C ALA A 30 -1.62 1.02 7.51
N ILE A 31 -1.75 1.98 6.61
CA ILE A 31 -2.41 1.75 5.31
C ILE A 31 -1.69 0.63 4.56
N ALA A 32 -0.37 0.69 4.51
CA ALA A 32 0.44 -0.31 3.85
C ALA A 32 0.20 -1.70 4.44
N ASP A 33 0.14 -1.82 5.76
CA ASP A 33 -0.13 -3.10 6.41
C ASP A 33 -1.50 -3.68 6.02
N ASP A 34 -2.48 -2.81 5.75
CA ASP A 34 -3.82 -3.26 5.38
C ASP A 34 -3.93 -3.64 3.91
N VAL A 35 -3.17 -3.00 3.02
CA VAL A 35 -3.40 -3.13 1.58
C VAL A 35 -2.32 -3.89 0.83
N ILE A 36 -1.12 -4.04 1.41
CA ILE A 36 -0.01 -4.72 0.74
C ILE A 36 -0.04 -6.22 1.03
N GLY A 37 0.00 -7.03 -0.03
CA GLY A 37 0.21 -8.47 0.07
C GLY A 37 1.64 -8.84 -0.30
N GLN A 38 2.21 -9.80 0.42
CA GLN A 38 3.51 -10.36 0.10
C GLN A 38 3.33 -11.73 -0.56
N TYR A 39 3.99 -11.92 -1.69
CA TYR A 39 3.92 -13.16 -2.45
C TYR A 39 5.31 -13.59 -2.87
N PHE A 40 5.41 -14.83 -3.31
CA PHE A 40 6.67 -15.37 -3.80
C PHE A 40 6.50 -15.77 -5.27
N SER A 41 7.48 -15.41 -6.09
CA SER A 41 7.51 -15.81 -7.48
C SER A 41 7.84 -17.31 -7.60
N THR A 42 7.76 -17.85 -8.82
CA THR A 42 8.10 -19.26 -9.07
C THR A 42 9.57 -19.55 -8.75
N THR A 43 10.42 -18.54 -8.75
CA THR A 43 11.84 -18.66 -8.38
C THR A 43 12.08 -18.51 -6.89
N GLY A 44 11.02 -18.24 -6.11
CA GLY A 44 11.13 -18.06 -4.67
C GLY A 44 11.48 -16.65 -4.23
N ALA A 45 11.61 -15.69 -5.16
CA ALA A 45 11.88 -14.29 -4.82
C ALA A 45 10.61 -13.61 -4.32
N PRO A 46 10.66 -12.89 -3.20
CA PRO A 46 9.49 -12.19 -2.70
C PRO A 46 9.16 -10.97 -3.56
N TYR A 47 7.86 -10.68 -3.68
CA TYR A 47 7.39 -9.44 -4.28
C TYR A 47 6.17 -8.92 -3.52
N TYR A 48 5.87 -7.65 -3.69
CA TYR A 48 4.82 -6.96 -2.94
C TYR A 48 3.89 -6.24 -3.92
N VAL A 49 2.61 -6.29 -3.63
CA VAL A 49 1.60 -5.62 -4.47
C VAL A 49 0.52 -5.03 -3.56
N VAL A 50 -0.21 -4.04 -4.08
CA VAL A 50 -1.45 -3.61 -3.46
C VAL A 50 -2.48 -4.70 -3.79
N ASP A 51 -2.93 -5.42 -2.78
CA ASP A 51 -3.70 -6.65 -2.91
C ASP A 51 -5.16 -6.46 -2.49
N VAL A 52 -5.73 -5.31 -2.79
CA VAL A 52 -7.13 -5.01 -2.51
C VAL A 52 -7.69 -4.24 -3.70
N ASP A 53 -9.01 -4.25 -3.84
CA ASP A 53 -9.65 -3.45 -4.87
C ASP A 53 -9.67 -1.97 -4.47
N GLU A 54 -10.13 -1.11 -5.37
CA GLU A 54 -10.12 0.33 -5.16
C GLU A 54 -10.97 0.74 -3.97
N ASP A 55 -12.15 0.16 -3.81
CA ASP A 55 -13.03 0.48 -2.68
C ASP A 55 -12.39 0.11 -1.36
N ALA A 56 -11.79 -1.07 -1.27
CA ALA A 56 -11.12 -1.51 -0.06
C ALA A 56 -9.88 -0.67 0.22
N TYR A 57 -9.16 -0.25 -0.81
CA TYR A 57 -8.02 0.63 -0.67
C TYR A 57 -8.42 1.96 -0.01
N TRP A 58 -9.44 2.62 -0.54
CA TRP A 58 -9.89 3.91 0.01
C TRP A 58 -10.50 3.76 1.40
N ALA A 59 -11.14 2.63 1.69
CA ALA A 59 -11.61 2.35 3.04
C ALA A 59 -10.45 2.25 4.04
N ALA A 60 -9.35 1.63 3.64
CA ALA A 60 -8.16 1.56 4.48
C ALA A 60 -7.54 2.94 4.68
N VAL A 61 -7.48 3.75 3.63
CA VAL A 61 -6.96 5.13 3.73
C VAL A 61 -7.77 5.94 4.73
N GLU A 62 -9.09 5.87 4.64
CA GLU A 62 -9.97 6.60 5.56
C GLU A 62 -9.83 6.09 6.99
N ARG A 63 -9.68 4.78 7.17
CA ARG A 63 -9.52 4.17 8.50
C ARG A 63 -8.28 4.70 9.21
N HIS A 64 -7.24 4.98 8.48
CA HIS A 64 -5.95 5.41 9.03
C HIS A 64 -5.70 6.91 8.85
N ALA A 65 -6.74 7.68 8.55
CA ALA A 65 -6.62 9.13 8.53
C ALA A 65 -6.33 9.64 9.93
N ILE A 66 -5.35 10.51 10.04
CA ILE A 66 -4.97 11.09 11.33
C ILE A 66 -5.90 12.29 11.57
N ALA A 67 -6.61 12.26 12.69
CA ALA A 67 -7.50 13.37 13.07
C ALA A 67 -6.68 14.56 13.53
N HIS A 68 -7.04 15.74 13.08
CA HIS A 68 -6.44 17.00 13.49
C HIS A 68 -7.41 17.86 14.28
#